data_38f6f49e177ff52493d698eec7adc4fb
#
_entry.id   38f6f49e177ff52493d698eec7adc4fb
#
_cell.length_a   1.000
_cell.length_b   1.000
_cell.length_c   1.000
_cell.angle_alpha   90.00
_cell.angle_beta   90.00
_cell.angle_gamma   90.00
#
_symmetry.space_group_name_H-M   'P 1'
#
loop_
_entity.id
_entity.type
_entity.pdbx_description
1 polymer ?
#
loop_
_entity_poly.entity_id
_entity_poly.type
_entity_poly.pdbx_seq_one_letter_code
_entity_poly.pdbx_strand_id
1 'polypeptide(L)'
;MLATVIHAPRDIRVETVPDPVLSTGVDAIVKVVAACVCGSDLWPYRGVTPTHEPHRIGHEFIGVVEAIGEEVTVVAVGDFVIAPFYVCDNTCVNCRNGVSTSCLNGGWWGSDDRAGSFADGGQGERVRVPLADGTLVVVPGLVGDQEVPGLLSLADVMGTGHHAAVSAGVSAGDTVAVVGDGAVGLCAIIASKRLGASTIIAMSRHPERQALARRFGATHVVEERGAEGVARVQELTGGIGADRVLECVGTKESMDQAIRSTRPGGMVGYVGAPNGGPELPVRPLFNRNVGVNGGIAPVRGYIEELLPDVRSGAIEPGLVFDLELPLADAAEAYAAMDERRATKVLLRP
;
A
#
# COMPACT_ATOMS: atom_id res chain seq x y z
N MET A 1 20.42 11.19 14.23
CA MET A 1 20.18 10.42 13.02
C MET A 1 19.60 11.28 11.90
N LEU A 2 19.68 10.83 10.63
CA LEU A 2 19.00 11.48 9.53
C LEU A 2 17.56 10.99 9.39
N ALA A 3 16.63 11.89 9.03
CA ALA A 3 15.24 11.57 8.71
C ALA A 3 14.63 12.56 7.74
N THR A 4 13.65 12.10 6.98
CA THR A 4 12.83 12.95 6.10
C THR A 4 11.80 13.71 6.92
N VAL A 5 11.76 15.03 6.74
CA VAL A 5 10.83 15.95 7.40
C VAL A 5 10.07 16.74 6.34
N ILE A 6 8.75 16.76 6.44
CA ILE A 6 7.90 17.65 5.64
C ILE A 6 7.68 18.95 6.41
N HIS A 7 7.99 20.09 5.79
CA HIS A 7 7.80 21.42 6.38
C HIS A 7 6.56 22.13 5.85
N ALA A 8 6.30 21.97 4.56
CA ALA A 8 5.19 22.61 3.86
C ALA A 8 4.96 21.89 2.52
N PRO A 9 3.93 22.22 1.78
CA PRO A 9 3.76 21.71 0.42
C PRO A 9 5.02 21.95 -0.44
N ARG A 10 5.53 20.88 -1.06
CA ARG A 10 6.76 20.81 -1.87
C ARG A 10 8.06 21.11 -1.11
N ASP A 11 8.02 21.11 0.21
CA ASP A 11 9.19 21.32 1.07
C ASP A 11 9.47 20.07 1.92
N ILE A 12 10.18 19.14 1.30
CA ILE A 12 10.73 17.92 1.93
C ILE A 12 12.20 18.11 2.15
N ARG A 13 12.67 17.85 3.37
CA ARG A 13 14.08 17.97 3.73
C ARG A 13 14.55 16.73 4.47
N VAL A 14 15.84 16.40 4.30
CA VAL A 14 16.50 15.40 5.15
C VAL A 14 17.31 16.15 6.18
N GLU A 15 17.00 15.93 7.44
CA GLU A 15 17.55 16.71 8.55
C GLU A 15 18.12 15.78 9.62
N THR A 16 19.05 16.33 10.39
CA THR A 16 19.51 15.68 11.63
C THR A 16 18.46 15.88 12.71
N VAL A 17 17.88 14.79 13.16
CA VAL A 17 16.89 14.76 14.26
C VAL A 17 17.42 13.92 15.42
N PRO A 18 16.87 14.06 16.63
CA PRO A 18 17.21 13.18 17.76
C PRO A 18 16.99 11.70 17.40
N ASP A 19 17.84 10.84 17.91
CA ASP A 19 17.63 9.39 17.79
C ASP A 19 16.37 9.01 18.58
N PRO A 20 15.57 8.04 18.08
CA PRO A 20 14.40 7.56 18.80
C PRO A 20 14.83 6.82 20.07
N VAL A 21 14.00 6.93 21.10
CA VAL A 21 14.17 6.21 22.36
C VAL A 21 12.94 5.36 22.66
N LEU A 22 13.12 4.27 23.39
CA LEU A 22 11.99 3.50 23.92
C LEU A 22 11.20 4.38 24.90
N SER A 23 9.92 4.57 24.68
CA SER A 23 9.03 5.38 25.51
C SER A 23 8.20 4.52 26.45
N THR A 24 7.98 3.26 26.10
CA THR A 24 7.22 2.28 26.89
C THR A 24 7.88 0.90 26.84
N GLY A 25 7.45 0.01 27.74
CA GLY A 25 7.93 -1.38 27.78
C GLY A 25 7.53 -2.23 26.55
N VAL A 26 6.56 -1.78 25.75
CA VAL A 26 6.05 -2.49 24.56
C VAL A 26 6.61 -1.95 23.24
N ASP A 27 7.56 -1.01 23.29
CA ASP A 27 8.18 -0.40 22.10
C ASP A 27 9.35 -1.23 21.56
N ALA A 28 9.66 -1.04 20.28
CA ALA A 28 10.96 -1.43 19.72
C ALA A 28 11.61 -0.25 18.98
N ILE A 29 12.93 -0.29 18.82
CA ILE A 29 13.68 0.56 17.88
C ILE A 29 14.11 -0.30 16.71
N VAL A 30 13.73 0.12 15.51
CA VAL A 30 14.13 -0.54 14.27
C VAL A 30 15.15 0.34 13.53
N LYS A 31 16.31 -0.24 13.23
CA LYS A 31 17.26 0.31 12.26
C LYS A 31 16.71 0.03 10.88
N VAL A 32 16.37 1.08 10.16
CA VAL A 32 15.75 0.98 8.83
C VAL A 32 16.78 0.51 7.80
N VAL A 33 16.43 -0.52 7.04
CA VAL A 33 17.22 -1.02 5.89
C VAL A 33 16.72 -0.41 4.61
N ALA A 34 15.40 -0.24 4.49
CA ALA A 34 14.76 0.46 3.38
C ALA A 34 13.42 1.04 3.82
N ALA A 35 13.11 2.19 3.26
CA ALA A 35 11.79 2.82 3.30
C ALA A 35 11.35 3.19 1.88
N CYS A 36 10.16 3.73 1.69
CA CYS A 36 9.77 4.22 0.38
C CYS A 36 8.77 5.37 0.46
N VAL A 37 8.56 6.04 -0.68
CA VAL A 37 7.54 7.06 -0.82
C VAL A 37 6.24 6.41 -1.28
N CYS A 38 5.13 6.70 -0.60
CA CYS A 38 3.79 6.27 -0.97
C CYS A 38 3.06 7.35 -1.79
N GLY A 39 2.09 6.92 -2.59
CA GLY A 39 1.18 7.84 -3.28
C GLY A 39 0.41 8.75 -2.33
N SER A 40 0.09 8.29 -1.13
CA SER A 40 -0.59 9.09 -0.09
C SER A 40 0.32 10.14 0.55
N ASP A 41 1.65 9.93 0.60
CA ASP A 41 2.62 10.94 1.04
C ASP A 41 2.63 12.16 0.11
N LEU A 42 2.20 11.98 -1.14
CA LEU A 42 2.09 13.09 -2.09
C LEU A 42 0.93 14.05 -1.78
N TRP A 43 -0.01 13.69 -0.91
CA TRP A 43 -1.11 14.60 -0.59
C TRP A 43 -0.67 15.78 0.28
N PRO A 44 0.02 15.58 1.41
CA PRO A 44 0.63 16.69 2.12
C PRO A 44 1.70 17.39 1.26
N TYR A 45 2.50 16.63 0.47
CA TYR A 45 3.47 17.22 -0.45
C TYR A 45 2.84 18.18 -1.48
N ARG A 46 1.63 17.89 -1.98
CA ARG A 46 0.87 18.74 -2.89
C ARG A 46 0.03 19.81 -2.19
N GLY A 47 -0.03 19.80 -0.86
CA GLY A 47 -0.87 20.70 -0.08
C GLY A 47 -2.36 20.34 -0.10
N VAL A 48 -2.70 19.12 -0.49
CA VAL A 48 -4.09 18.60 -0.45
C VAL A 48 -4.50 18.33 0.98
N THR A 49 -3.61 17.71 1.76
CA THR A 49 -3.74 17.56 3.21
C THR A 49 -2.89 18.65 3.87
N PRO A 50 -3.44 19.44 4.81
CA PRO A 50 -2.68 20.46 5.49
C PRO A 50 -1.51 19.88 6.30
N THR A 51 -0.35 20.53 6.21
CA THR A 51 0.78 20.32 7.11
C THR A 51 0.77 21.49 8.09
N HIS A 52 0.52 21.22 9.36
CA HIS A 52 0.40 22.27 10.39
C HIS A 52 1.77 22.63 10.99
N GLU A 53 2.61 21.62 11.21
CA GLU A 53 3.96 21.76 11.77
C GLU A 53 4.92 20.82 11.04
N PRO A 54 6.22 21.14 10.99
CA PRO A 54 7.21 20.20 10.47
C PRO A 54 7.19 18.89 11.25
N HIS A 55 7.10 17.76 10.54
CA HIS A 55 7.11 16.44 11.16
C HIS A 55 7.78 15.40 10.26
N ARG A 56 8.24 14.31 10.88
CA ARG A 56 8.80 13.15 10.17
C ARG A 56 7.70 12.45 9.41
N ILE A 57 7.99 12.04 8.17
CA ILE A 57 7.01 11.44 7.25
C ILE A 57 7.43 10.02 6.86
N GLY A 58 6.50 9.31 6.19
CA GLY A 58 6.68 7.95 5.67
C GLY A 58 6.06 6.90 6.58
N HIS A 59 5.49 5.87 5.97
CA HIS A 59 4.76 4.83 6.70
C HIS A 59 5.05 3.42 6.18
N GLU A 60 6.00 3.27 5.26
CA GLU A 60 6.42 1.98 4.71
C GLU A 60 7.92 1.82 4.93
N PHE A 61 8.32 0.87 5.78
CA PHE A 61 9.73 0.55 6.04
C PHE A 61 9.93 -0.89 6.49
N ILE A 62 11.16 -1.37 6.31
CA ILE A 62 11.66 -2.64 6.80
C ILE A 62 13.03 -2.42 7.43
N GLY A 63 13.41 -3.28 8.35
CA GLY A 63 14.70 -3.11 9.01
C GLY A 63 15.02 -4.18 10.03
N VAL A 64 16.03 -3.91 10.84
CA VAL A 64 16.51 -4.80 11.89
C VAL A 64 16.20 -4.20 13.26
N VAL A 65 15.67 -4.99 14.17
CA VAL A 65 15.40 -4.58 15.55
C VAL A 65 16.72 -4.32 16.27
N GLU A 66 16.96 -3.09 16.76
CA GLU A 66 18.15 -2.69 17.53
C GLU A 66 17.91 -2.72 19.04
N ALA A 67 16.69 -2.41 19.48
CA ALA A 67 16.34 -2.41 20.90
C ALA A 67 14.86 -2.75 21.09
N ILE A 68 14.52 -3.33 22.22
CA ILE A 68 13.15 -3.67 22.63
C ILE A 68 12.90 -3.24 24.07
N GLY A 69 11.65 -2.89 24.36
CA GLY A 69 11.19 -2.68 25.73
C GLY A 69 11.03 -4.00 26.50
N GLU A 70 10.94 -3.92 27.82
CA GLU A 70 10.94 -5.08 28.73
C GLU A 70 9.70 -5.99 28.61
N GLU A 71 8.61 -5.48 28.02
CA GLU A 71 7.37 -6.22 27.82
C GLU A 71 7.24 -6.83 26.40
N VAL A 72 8.21 -6.56 25.51
CA VAL A 72 8.23 -7.13 24.15
C VAL A 72 8.65 -8.59 24.20
N THR A 73 7.86 -9.48 23.60
CA THR A 73 8.04 -10.94 23.70
C THR A 73 8.05 -11.68 22.36
N VAL A 74 7.55 -11.06 21.28
CA VAL A 74 7.42 -11.71 19.96
C VAL A 74 8.60 -11.39 19.06
N VAL A 75 9.11 -10.15 19.10
CA VAL A 75 10.27 -9.75 18.32
C VAL A 75 11.51 -9.67 19.22
N ALA A 76 12.69 -9.94 18.67
CA ALA A 76 13.96 -9.93 19.37
C ALA A 76 14.97 -8.99 18.67
N VAL A 77 15.95 -8.50 19.44
CA VAL A 77 17.08 -7.75 18.88
C VAL A 77 17.81 -8.60 17.84
N GLY A 78 18.03 -8.05 16.65
CA GLY A 78 18.61 -8.74 15.51
C GLY A 78 17.61 -9.32 14.52
N ASP A 79 16.33 -9.40 14.86
CA ASP A 79 15.31 -9.83 13.91
C ASP A 79 15.15 -8.83 12.76
N PHE A 80 15.06 -9.37 11.53
CA PHE A 80 14.62 -8.58 10.39
C PHE A 80 13.09 -8.52 10.37
N VAL A 81 12.54 -7.30 10.25
CA VAL A 81 11.10 -7.07 10.39
C VAL A 81 10.52 -6.24 9.27
N ILE A 82 9.24 -6.49 8.97
CA ILE A 82 8.39 -5.66 8.12
C ILE A 82 7.45 -4.88 9.02
N ALA A 83 7.39 -3.55 8.84
CA ALA A 83 6.43 -2.69 9.52
C ALA A 83 5.27 -2.39 8.56
N PRO A 84 4.02 -2.78 8.87
CA PRO A 84 2.86 -2.36 8.09
C PRO A 84 2.67 -0.84 8.20
N PHE A 85 1.91 -0.25 7.28
CA PHE A 85 1.74 1.21 7.20
C PHE A 85 0.96 1.84 8.37
N TYR A 86 0.64 1.08 9.39
CA TYR A 86 -0.04 1.52 10.63
C TYR A 86 0.44 0.71 11.83
N VAL A 87 0.22 1.28 13.02
CA VAL A 87 0.53 0.67 14.32
C VAL A 87 -0.71 -0.04 14.87
N CYS A 88 -0.57 -1.27 15.37
CA CYS A 88 -1.66 -2.01 15.99
C CYS A 88 -1.20 -2.93 17.13
N ASP A 89 -2.09 -3.24 18.08
CA ASP A 89 -1.82 -4.21 19.14
C ASP A 89 -2.04 -5.67 18.71
N ASN A 90 -2.68 -5.90 17.58
CA ASN A 90 -3.07 -7.21 17.05
C ASN A 90 -3.90 -8.08 18.01
N THR A 91 -4.44 -7.50 19.09
CA THR A 91 -5.15 -8.23 20.15
C THR A 91 -6.54 -7.69 20.48
N CYS A 92 -6.84 -6.43 20.16
CA CYS A 92 -8.16 -5.85 20.42
C CYS A 92 -9.25 -6.49 19.55
N VAL A 93 -10.52 -6.19 19.84
CA VAL A 93 -11.65 -6.79 19.12
C VAL A 93 -11.60 -6.51 17.61
N ASN A 94 -11.17 -5.33 17.19
CA ASN A 94 -11.06 -4.99 15.77
C ASN A 94 -9.94 -5.76 15.09
N CYS A 95 -8.78 -5.88 15.74
CA CYS A 95 -7.66 -6.69 15.24
C CYS A 95 -8.06 -8.17 15.08
N ARG A 96 -8.70 -8.75 16.11
CA ARG A 96 -9.20 -10.14 16.06
C ARG A 96 -10.26 -10.37 15.00
N ASN A 97 -11.00 -9.35 14.61
CA ASN A 97 -11.95 -9.40 13.50
C ASN A 97 -11.31 -9.10 12.12
N GLY A 98 -9.97 -9.04 12.04
CA GLY A 98 -9.24 -8.82 10.81
C GLY A 98 -9.21 -7.37 10.33
N VAL A 99 -9.58 -6.39 11.18
CA VAL A 99 -9.62 -4.96 10.84
C VAL A 99 -8.59 -4.21 11.70
N SER A 100 -7.32 -4.61 11.60
CA SER A 100 -6.21 -4.06 12.40
C SER A 100 -5.94 -2.57 12.13
N THR A 101 -6.29 -2.05 10.95
CA THR A 101 -6.26 -0.62 10.62
C THR A 101 -7.24 0.23 11.46
N SER A 102 -8.18 -0.41 12.14
CA SER A 102 -9.08 0.21 13.11
C SER A 102 -8.76 -0.24 14.54
N CYS A 103 -7.52 -0.60 14.83
CA CYS A 103 -7.06 -0.97 16.16
C CYS A 103 -7.45 0.09 17.20
N LEU A 104 -7.98 -0.37 18.35
CA LEU A 104 -8.43 0.55 19.40
C LEU A 104 -7.27 1.28 20.09
N ASN A 105 -6.08 0.68 20.09
CA ASN A 105 -4.87 1.17 20.73
C ASN A 105 -3.80 1.62 19.71
N GLY A 106 -4.10 1.51 18.41
CA GLY A 106 -3.16 1.79 17.33
C GLY A 106 -3.23 3.21 16.80
N GLY A 107 -2.39 3.49 15.81
CA GLY A 107 -2.28 4.79 15.17
C GLY A 107 -1.60 4.73 13.82
N TRP A 108 -1.28 5.90 13.28
CA TRP A 108 -0.64 6.09 11.99
C TRP A 108 0.77 6.62 12.18
N TRP A 109 1.71 6.19 11.33
CA TRP A 109 3.05 6.76 11.32
C TRP A 109 3.01 8.26 11.02
N GLY A 110 3.85 9.04 11.71
CA GLY A 110 3.87 10.50 11.59
C GLY A 110 2.71 11.22 12.27
N SER A 111 1.94 10.53 13.15
CA SER A 111 0.84 11.12 13.91
C SER A 111 0.74 10.51 15.30
N ASP A 112 -0.07 11.11 16.18
CA ASP A 112 -0.40 10.51 17.47
C ASP A 112 -1.18 9.20 17.26
N ASP A 113 -0.87 8.20 18.07
CA ASP A 113 -1.72 7.03 18.20
C ASP A 113 -3.00 7.37 19.02
N ARG A 114 -3.93 6.41 19.11
CA ARG A 114 -5.18 6.61 19.88
C ARG A 114 -4.96 6.68 21.39
N ALA A 115 -3.79 6.24 21.87
CA ALA A 115 -3.39 6.34 23.28
C ALA A 115 -2.64 7.66 23.58
N GLY A 116 -2.42 8.52 22.57
CA GLY A 116 -1.71 9.79 22.69
C GLY A 116 -0.20 9.66 22.63
N SER A 117 0.33 8.52 22.16
CA SER A 117 1.76 8.33 21.92
C SER A 117 2.06 8.64 20.46
N PHE A 118 2.97 9.57 20.21
CA PHE A 118 3.38 9.90 18.85
C PHE A 118 4.16 8.74 18.23
N ALA A 119 3.75 8.32 17.02
CA ALA A 119 4.49 7.38 16.19
C ALA A 119 5.25 8.14 15.10
N ASP A 120 6.57 8.07 15.13
CA ASP A 120 7.43 8.74 14.15
C ASP A 120 7.21 8.26 12.72
N GLY A 121 7.50 9.11 11.73
CA GLY A 121 7.54 8.69 10.34
C GLY A 121 8.70 7.74 10.04
N GLY A 122 8.48 6.80 9.13
CA GLY A 122 9.38 5.68 8.83
C GLY A 122 10.54 6.00 7.86
N GLN A 123 10.57 7.18 7.23
CA GLN A 123 11.65 7.58 6.31
C GLN A 123 12.83 8.18 7.11
N GLY A 124 13.64 7.35 7.75
CA GLY A 124 14.78 7.74 8.56
C GLY A 124 15.72 6.56 8.82
N GLU A 125 16.87 6.82 9.43
CA GLU A 125 17.85 5.76 9.77
C GLU A 125 17.31 4.81 10.86
N ARG A 126 16.46 5.32 11.76
CA ARG A 126 15.84 4.57 12.85
C ARG A 126 14.42 5.03 13.11
N VAL A 127 13.58 4.12 13.59
CA VAL A 127 12.18 4.39 13.94
C VAL A 127 11.85 3.72 15.27
N ARG A 128 11.19 4.45 16.18
CA ARG A 128 10.51 3.84 17.32
C ARG A 128 9.18 3.24 16.84
N VAL A 129 8.98 1.98 17.12
CA VAL A 129 7.78 1.23 16.79
C VAL A 129 6.97 0.99 18.06
N PRO A 130 5.84 1.67 18.26
CA PRO A 130 4.92 1.37 19.33
C PRO A 130 4.26 0.00 19.16
N LEU A 131 3.86 -0.64 20.26
CA LEU A 131 3.14 -1.93 20.24
C LEU A 131 3.87 -2.96 19.34
N ALA A 132 5.18 -3.11 19.55
CA ALA A 132 6.09 -3.83 18.65
C ALA A 132 5.60 -5.25 18.31
N ASP A 133 5.15 -6.03 19.29
CA ASP A 133 4.65 -7.40 19.11
C ASP A 133 3.40 -7.48 18.22
N GLY A 134 2.54 -6.47 18.29
CA GLY A 134 1.34 -6.40 17.46
C GLY A 134 1.60 -5.82 16.07
N THR A 135 2.54 -4.87 15.98
CA THR A 135 2.82 -4.12 14.76
C THR A 135 3.76 -4.87 13.82
N LEU A 136 4.92 -5.29 14.32
CA LEU A 136 5.99 -5.86 13.49
C LEU A 136 5.70 -7.31 13.08
N VAL A 137 6.19 -7.68 11.89
CA VAL A 137 6.20 -9.06 11.40
C VAL A 137 7.63 -9.49 11.13
N VAL A 138 8.08 -10.53 11.82
CA VAL A 138 9.43 -11.08 11.67
C VAL A 138 9.56 -11.82 10.34
N VAL A 139 10.64 -11.54 9.61
CA VAL A 139 11.04 -12.29 8.41
C VAL A 139 12.01 -13.39 8.84
N PRO A 140 11.64 -14.67 8.73
CA PRO A 140 12.48 -15.77 9.18
C PRO A 140 13.77 -15.88 8.36
N GLY A 141 14.90 -16.16 9.03
CA GLY A 141 16.18 -16.44 8.39
C GLY A 141 16.91 -15.19 7.88
N LEU A 142 17.95 -15.40 7.09
CA LEU A 142 18.75 -14.33 6.53
C LEU A 142 18.03 -13.65 5.36
N VAL A 143 18.13 -12.34 5.30
CA VAL A 143 17.58 -11.51 4.21
C VAL A 143 18.72 -10.98 3.36
N GLY A 144 18.68 -11.29 2.06
CA GLY A 144 19.61 -10.75 1.07
C GLY A 144 19.13 -9.41 0.51
N ASP A 145 20.04 -8.58 0.03
CA ASP A 145 19.71 -7.26 -0.51
C ASP A 145 18.71 -7.31 -1.67
N GLN A 146 18.77 -8.35 -2.49
CA GLN A 146 17.83 -8.59 -3.59
C GLN A 146 16.39 -8.88 -3.15
N GLU A 147 16.17 -9.30 -1.89
CA GLU A 147 14.84 -9.55 -1.35
C GLU A 147 14.17 -8.26 -0.86
N VAL A 148 14.98 -7.22 -0.57
CA VAL A 148 14.53 -5.97 0.08
C VAL A 148 13.35 -5.31 -0.65
N PRO A 149 13.34 -5.11 -1.98
CA PRO A 149 12.20 -4.50 -2.65
C PRO A 149 10.92 -5.32 -2.52
N GLY A 150 11.02 -6.65 -2.64
CA GLY A 150 9.90 -7.57 -2.45
C GLY A 150 9.33 -7.49 -1.03
N LEU A 151 10.19 -7.54 -0.02
CA LEU A 151 9.79 -7.45 1.39
C LEU A 151 9.20 -6.08 1.72
N LEU A 152 9.78 -4.99 1.21
CA LEU A 152 9.27 -3.64 1.43
C LEU A 152 7.86 -3.46 0.84
N SER A 153 7.56 -4.08 -0.30
CA SER A 153 6.23 -4.01 -0.90
C SER A 153 5.12 -4.59 -0.01
N LEU A 154 5.48 -5.51 0.90
CA LEU A 154 4.55 -6.11 1.87
C LEU A 154 4.16 -5.16 2.99
N ALA A 155 4.92 -4.07 3.21
CA ALA A 155 4.56 -3.06 4.21
C ALA A 155 3.24 -2.35 3.85
N ASP A 156 2.90 -2.26 2.55
CA ASP A 156 1.66 -1.63 2.06
C ASP A 156 1.18 -2.23 0.74
N VAL A 157 1.82 -1.84 -0.39
CA VAL A 157 1.21 -1.89 -1.74
C VAL A 157 0.82 -3.28 -2.20
N MET A 158 1.56 -4.33 -1.84
CA MET A 158 1.20 -5.71 -2.19
C MET A 158 -0.02 -6.16 -1.38
N GLY A 159 -0.03 -5.92 -0.07
CA GLY A 159 -1.16 -6.23 0.80
C GLY A 159 -2.41 -5.43 0.43
N THR A 160 -2.24 -4.17 0.06
CA THR A 160 -3.34 -3.29 -0.37
C THR A 160 -3.93 -3.74 -1.71
N GLY A 161 -3.09 -4.08 -2.70
CA GLY A 161 -3.57 -4.68 -3.95
C GLY A 161 -4.27 -6.02 -3.74
N HIS A 162 -3.76 -6.84 -2.83
CA HIS A 162 -4.37 -8.11 -2.44
C HIS A 162 -5.74 -7.89 -1.78
N HIS A 163 -5.86 -6.90 -0.89
CA HIS A 163 -7.13 -6.56 -0.25
C HIS A 163 -8.20 -6.15 -1.25
N ALA A 164 -7.86 -5.39 -2.29
CA ALA A 164 -8.79 -5.05 -3.35
C ALA A 164 -9.39 -6.31 -4.00
N ALA A 165 -8.53 -7.29 -4.32
CA ALA A 165 -8.95 -8.53 -4.95
C ALA A 165 -9.79 -9.42 -4.01
N VAL A 166 -9.38 -9.55 -2.74
CA VAL A 166 -10.15 -10.30 -1.72
C VAL A 166 -11.49 -9.64 -1.45
N SER A 167 -11.53 -8.31 -1.32
CA SER A 167 -12.77 -7.56 -1.09
C SER A 167 -13.75 -7.64 -2.26
N ALA A 168 -13.24 -7.72 -3.49
CA ALA A 168 -14.07 -7.98 -4.66
C ALA A 168 -14.55 -9.43 -4.75
N GLY A 169 -13.97 -10.34 -3.96
CA GLY A 169 -14.23 -11.77 -4.04
C GLY A 169 -13.69 -12.42 -5.32
N VAL A 170 -12.50 -11.99 -5.76
CA VAL A 170 -11.84 -12.60 -6.93
C VAL A 170 -11.63 -14.10 -6.69
N SER A 171 -11.96 -14.89 -7.67
CA SER A 171 -11.88 -16.35 -7.65
C SER A 171 -11.42 -16.93 -8.97
N ALA A 172 -11.11 -18.23 -8.97
CA ALA A 172 -10.65 -18.93 -10.16
C ALA A 172 -11.67 -18.82 -11.31
N GLY A 173 -11.16 -18.42 -12.48
CA GLY A 173 -11.95 -18.27 -13.70
C GLY A 173 -12.56 -16.88 -13.91
N ASP A 174 -12.54 -15.99 -12.90
CA ASP A 174 -13.10 -14.65 -13.04
C ASP A 174 -12.37 -13.80 -14.10
N THR A 175 -13.15 -12.90 -14.72
CA THR A 175 -12.63 -11.76 -15.47
C THR A 175 -12.52 -10.56 -14.53
N VAL A 176 -11.30 -10.05 -14.34
CA VAL A 176 -11.00 -8.93 -13.46
C VAL A 176 -10.54 -7.73 -14.26
N ALA A 177 -11.09 -6.54 -13.98
CA ALA A 177 -10.54 -5.28 -14.47
C ALA A 177 -9.92 -4.49 -13.33
N VAL A 178 -8.73 -3.91 -13.55
CA VAL A 178 -8.01 -3.11 -12.54
C VAL A 178 -7.96 -1.67 -13.00
N VAL A 179 -8.60 -0.78 -12.26
CA VAL A 179 -8.61 0.67 -12.49
C VAL A 179 -7.49 1.31 -11.68
N GLY A 180 -6.46 1.75 -12.38
CA GLY A 180 -5.25 2.34 -11.79
C GLY A 180 -4.00 1.55 -12.12
N ASP A 181 -2.94 2.27 -12.52
CA ASP A 181 -1.64 1.72 -12.94
C ASP A 181 -0.48 2.17 -12.03
N GLY A 182 -0.81 2.63 -10.81
CA GLY A 182 0.16 2.85 -9.76
C GLY A 182 0.61 1.54 -9.09
N ALA A 183 1.52 1.61 -8.12
CA ALA A 183 2.06 0.43 -7.45
C ALA A 183 0.97 -0.50 -6.88
N VAL A 184 -0.08 0.07 -6.26
CA VAL A 184 -1.22 -0.70 -5.72
C VAL A 184 -1.98 -1.42 -6.85
N GLY A 185 -2.28 -0.72 -7.96
CA GLY A 185 -2.99 -1.34 -9.10
C GLY A 185 -2.17 -2.46 -9.75
N LEU A 186 -0.86 -2.28 -9.89
CA LEU A 186 0.06 -3.31 -10.37
C LEU A 186 0.10 -4.52 -9.42
N CYS A 187 0.14 -4.30 -8.11
CA CYS A 187 0.05 -5.36 -7.12
C CYS A 187 -1.33 -6.05 -7.12
N ALA A 188 -2.41 -5.31 -7.42
CA ALA A 188 -3.75 -5.89 -7.57
C ALA A 188 -3.85 -6.85 -8.78
N ILE A 189 -3.05 -6.63 -9.84
CA ILE A 189 -2.90 -7.58 -10.95
C ILE A 189 -2.23 -8.87 -10.47
N ILE A 190 -1.14 -8.77 -9.70
CA ILE A 190 -0.47 -9.93 -9.08
C ILE A 190 -1.48 -10.71 -8.23
N ALA A 191 -2.22 -10.01 -7.36
CA ALA A 191 -3.22 -10.62 -6.49
C ALA A 191 -4.32 -11.33 -7.27
N SER A 192 -4.84 -10.70 -8.34
CA SER A 192 -5.86 -11.30 -9.20
C SER A 192 -5.37 -12.59 -9.86
N LYS A 193 -4.13 -12.60 -10.36
CA LYS A 193 -3.50 -13.81 -10.92
C LYS A 193 -3.32 -14.89 -9.85
N ARG A 194 -2.83 -14.53 -8.67
CA ARG A 194 -2.62 -15.42 -7.53
C ARG A 194 -3.93 -16.09 -7.09
N LEU A 195 -5.05 -15.37 -7.12
CA LEU A 195 -6.38 -15.86 -6.79
C LEU A 195 -7.05 -16.63 -7.94
N GLY A 196 -6.39 -16.77 -9.09
CA GLY A 196 -6.82 -17.64 -10.19
C GLY A 196 -7.72 -16.97 -11.23
N ALA A 197 -7.77 -15.64 -11.31
CA ALA A 197 -8.47 -14.94 -12.39
C ALA A 197 -7.95 -15.42 -13.76
N SER A 198 -8.87 -15.72 -14.69
CA SER A 198 -8.53 -16.20 -16.04
C SER A 198 -8.24 -15.08 -17.01
N THR A 199 -8.91 -13.95 -16.83
CA THR A 199 -8.74 -12.75 -17.65
C THR A 199 -8.48 -11.56 -16.72
N ILE A 200 -7.40 -10.83 -16.98
CA ILE A 200 -7.03 -9.66 -16.20
C ILE A 200 -6.82 -8.48 -17.15
N ILE A 201 -7.67 -7.46 -17.02
CA ILE A 201 -7.68 -6.26 -17.84
C ILE A 201 -7.05 -5.12 -17.05
N ALA A 202 -5.84 -4.70 -17.41
CA ALA A 202 -5.16 -3.56 -16.78
C ALA A 202 -5.55 -2.26 -17.49
N MET A 203 -6.07 -1.28 -16.73
CA MET A 203 -6.39 0.04 -17.29
C MET A 203 -5.23 0.99 -17.07
N SER A 204 -4.36 1.11 -18.07
CA SER A 204 -3.07 1.84 -17.98
C SER A 204 -2.78 2.58 -19.29
N ARG A 205 -2.24 3.82 -19.17
CA ARG A 205 -1.82 4.65 -20.32
C ARG A 205 -0.30 4.76 -20.47
N HIS A 206 0.46 4.31 -19.47
CA HIS A 206 1.90 4.47 -19.47
C HIS A 206 2.57 3.20 -20.00
N PRO A 207 3.31 3.23 -21.13
CA PRO A 207 3.88 2.04 -21.76
C PRO A 207 4.71 1.16 -20.82
N GLU A 208 5.52 1.77 -19.95
CA GLU A 208 6.35 1.05 -18.97
C GLU A 208 5.50 0.31 -17.95
N ARG A 209 4.44 0.95 -17.44
CA ARG A 209 3.49 0.33 -16.50
C ARG A 209 2.64 -0.74 -17.17
N GLN A 210 2.31 -0.58 -18.45
CA GLN A 210 1.64 -1.62 -19.26
C GLN A 210 2.54 -2.86 -19.41
N ALA A 211 3.83 -2.66 -19.68
CA ALA A 211 4.80 -3.75 -19.78
C ALA A 211 4.89 -4.51 -18.44
N LEU A 212 4.97 -3.79 -17.33
CA LEU A 212 4.98 -4.38 -15.99
C LEU A 212 3.66 -5.08 -15.65
N ALA A 213 2.52 -4.50 -16.01
CA ALA A 213 1.21 -5.12 -15.85
C ALA A 213 1.12 -6.47 -16.58
N ARG A 214 1.62 -6.55 -17.82
CA ARG A 214 1.70 -7.81 -18.57
C ARG A 214 2.62 -8.83 -17.90
N ARG A 215 3.78 -8.41 -17.40
CA ARG A 215 4.69 -9.28 -16.62
C ARG A 215 4.00 -9.83 -15.38
N PHE A 216 3.19 -9.03 -14.70
CA PHE A 216 2.43 -9.44 -13.52
C PHE A 216 1.22 -10.31 -13.82
N GLY A 217 0.81 -10.44 -15.09
CA GLY A 217 -0.22 -11.36 -15.52
C GLY A 217 -1.45 -10.71 -16.16
N ALA A 218 -1.41 -9.42 -16.48
CA ALA A 218 -2.49 -8.79 -17.27
C ALA A 218 -2.55 -9.45 -18.67
N THR A 219 -3.74 -9.93 -19.02
CA THR A 219 -4.02 -10.53 -20.32
C THR A 219 -4.37 -9.48 -21.38
N HIS A 220 -4.95 -8.37 -20.94
CA HIS A 220 -5.34 -7.24 -21.77
C HIS A 220 -4.93 -5.91 -21.11
N VAL A 221 -4.75 -4.90 -21.97
CA VAL A 221 -4.50 -3.52 -21.53
C VAL A 221 -5.53 -2.62 -22.21
N VAL A 222 -6.10 -1.70 -21.44
CA VAL A 222 -7.04 -0.66 -21.88
C VAL A 222 -6.42 0.69 -21.57
N GLU A 223 -6.18 1.51 -22.59
CA GLU A 223 -5.56 2.83 -22.44
C GLU A 223 -6.60 3.93 -22.21
N GLU A 224 -7.81 3.69 -22.67
CA GLU A 224 -8.91 4.61 -22.60
C GLU A 224 -9.39 4.78 -21.13
N ARG A 225 -10.00 5.93 -20.86
CA ARG A 225 -10.57 6.26 -19.56
C ARG A 225 -12.02 6.73 -19.67
N GLY A 226 -12.70 6.79 -18.53
CA GLY A 226 -14.10 7.22 -18.47
C GLY A 226 -14.99 6.33 -19.34
N ALA A 227 -15.89 6.94 -20.11
CA ALA A 227 -16.87 6.20 -20.90
C ALA A 227 -16.25 5.30 -22.00
N GLU A 228 -15.16 5.76 -22.61
CA GLU A 228 -14.44 4.98 -23.64
C GLU A 228 -13.76 3.76 -23.00
N GLY A 229 -13.12 3.92 -21.83
CA GLY A 229 -12.53 2.82 -21.10
C GLY A 229 -13.56 1.79 -20.66
N VAL A 230 -14.73 2.22 -20.20
CA VAL A 230 -15.86 1.33 -19.90
C VAL A 230 -16.30 0.56 -21.14
N ALA A 231 -16.47 1.24 -22.30
CA ALA A 231 -16.87 0.60 -23.55
C ALA A 231 -15.84 -0.45 -23.98
N ARG A 232 -14.56 -0.16 -23.82
CA ARG A 232 -13.49 -1.11 -24.16
C ARG A 232 -13.48 -2.34 -23.25
N VAL A 233 -13.69 -2.18 -21.94
CA VAL A 233 -13.88 -3.32 -21.03
C VAL A 233 -15.09 -4.16 -21.43
N GLN A 234 -16.22 -3.52 -21.77
CA GLN A 234 -17.41 -4.22 -22.23
C GLN A 234 -17.16 -5.00 -23.53
N GLU A 235 -16.45 -4.42 -24.50
CA GLU A 235 -16.07 -5.11 -25.74
C GLU A 235 -15.27 -6.37 -25.46
N LEU A 236 -14.24 -6.27 -24.58
CA LEU A 236 -13.40 -7.41 -24.19
C LEU A 236 -14.15 -8.50 -23.41
N THR A 237 -15.32 -8.18 -22.87
CA THR A 237 -16.15 -9.07 -22.05
C THR A 237 -17.47 -9.44 -22.70
N GLY A 238 -17.58 -9.33 -24.03
CA GLY A 238 -18.79 -9.68 -24.78
C GLY A 238 -20.01 -8.78 -24.49
N GLY A 239 -19.79 -7.55 -24.08
CA GLY A 239 -20.82 -6.54 -23.82
C GLY A 239 -21.37 -6.52 -22.40
N ILE A 240 -20.92 -7.43 -21.51
CA ILE A 240 -21.51 -7.57 -20.17
C ILE A 240 -20.74 -6.86 -19.05
N GLY A 241 -19.42 -6.67 -19.19
CA GLY A 241 -18.53 -6.14 -18.16
C GLY A 241 -17.76 -7.22 -17.42
N ALA A 242 -16.82 -6.81 -16.56
CA ALA A 242 -15.97 -7.72 -15.76
C ALA A 242 -16.72 -8.29 -14.54
N ASP A 243 -16.39 -9.50 -14.11
CA ASP A 243 -16.93 -10.13 -12.91
C ASP A 243 -16.58 -9.32 -11.65
N ARG A 244 -15.33 -8.90 -11.60
CA ARG A 244 -14.74 -8.12 -10.51
C ARG A 244 -14.01 -6.92 -11.06
N VAL A 245 -14.12 -5.79 -10.39
CA VAL A 245 -13.34 -4.60 -10.74
C VAL A 245 -12.63 -4.08 -9.50
N LEU A 246 -11.33 -3.81 -9.63
CA LEU A 246 -10.49 -3.35 -8.53
C LEU A 246 -10.21 -1.86 -8.72
N GLU A 247 -10.71 -1.03 -7.81
CA GLU A 247 -10.51 0.43 -7.82
C GLU A 247 -9.32 0.79 -6.93
N CYS A 248 -8.22 1.26 -7.55
CA CYS A 248 -6.92 1.50 -6.91
C CYS A 248 -6.45 2.95 -7.03
N VAL A 249 -7.36 3.91 -7.22
CA VAL A 249 -7.03 5.33 -7.47
C VAL A 249 -7.59 6.26 -6.41
N GLY A 250 -8.89 6.11 -6.05
CA GLY A 250 -9.56 6.89 -5.04
C GLY A 250 -10.21 8.19 -5.52
N THR A 251 -10.48 8.34 -6.84
CA THR A 251 -11.19 9.50 -7.37
C THR A 251 -12.65 9.16 -7.72
N LYS A 252 -13.48 10.18 -7.85
CA LYS A 252 -14.88 10.02 -8.29
C LYS A 252 -14.94 9.36 -9.67
N GLU A 253 -14.07 9.78 -10.58
CA GLU A 253 -14.02 9.29 -11.96
C GLU A 253 -13.59 7.83 -12.02
N SER A 254 -12.61 7.42 -11.22
CA SER A 254 -12.15 6.02 -11.16
C SER A 254 -13.20 5.10 -10.55
N MET A 255 -13.90 5.55 -9.51
CA MET A 255 -15.00 4.80 -8.91
C MET A 255 -16.19 4.66 -9.88
N ASP A 256 -16.59 5.74 -10.60
CA ASP A 256 -17.63 5.65 -11.65
C ASP A 256 -17.23 4.69 -12.75
N GLN A 257 -15.97 4.76 -13.22
CA GLN A 257 -15.43 3.85 -14.21
C GLN A 257 -15.44 2.40 -13.71
N ALA A 258 -15.04 2.15 -12.45
CA ALA A 258 -15.07 0.82 -11.86
C ALA A 258 -16.50 0.24 -11.82
N ILE A 259 -17.45 1.00 -11.29
CA ILE A 259 -18.86 0.57 -11.19
C ILE A 259 -19.43 0.26 -12.56
N ARG A 260 -19.18 1.10 -13.56
CA ARG A 260 -19.72 0.92 -14.92
C ARG A 260 -19.06 -0.20 -15.71
N SER A 261 -17.79 -0.50 -15.39
CA SER A 261 -17.05 -1.62 -15.99
C SER A 261 -17.45 -2.98 -15.39
N THR A 262 -18.09 -2.98 -14.23
CA THR A 262 -18.54 -4.20 -13.55
C THR A 262 -19.83 -4.73 -14.22
N ARG A 263 -19.92 -6.03 -14.46
CA ARG A 263 -21.16 -6.64 -14.95
C ARG A 263 -22.30 -6.56 -13.91
N PRO A 264 -23.57 -6.70 -14.32
CA PRO A 264 -24.65 -6.87 -13.36
C PRO A 264 -24.40 -8.08 -12.44
N GLY A 265 -24.62 -7.89 -11.12
CA GLY A 265 -24.34 -8.89 -10.10
C GLY A 265 -22.85 -9.08 -9.77
N GLY A 266 -21.96 -8.26 -10.33
CA GLY A 266 -20.53 -8.26 -10.02
C GLY A 266 -20.19 -7.43 -8.79
N MET A 267 -18.89 -7.33 -8.48
CA MET A 267 -18.38 -6.65 -7.28
C MET A 267 -17.22 -5.71 -7.63
N VAL A 268 -17.23 -4.52 -7.03
CA VAL A 268 -16.08 -3.61 -7.00
C VAL A 268 -15.36 -3.78 -5.67
N GLY A 269 -14.06 -4.08 -5.72
CA GLY A 269 -13.15 -4.01 -4.57
C GLY A 269 -12.39 -2.68 -4.61
N TYR A 270 -12.53 -1.82 -3.60
CA TYR A 270 -11.89 -0.51 -3.61
C TYR A 270 -10.87 -0.37 -2.48
N VAL A 271 -9.72 0.18 -2.85
CA VAL A 271 -8.62 0.51 -1.92
C VAL A 271 -8.01 1.86 -2.25
N GLY A 272 -8.44 2.48 -3.34
CA GLY A 272 -8.03 3.84 -3.68
C GLY A 272 -8.43 4.78 -2.55
N ALA A 273 -7.45 5.43 -1.94
CA ALA A 273 -7.71 6.31 -0.80
C ALA A 273 -8.47 7.55 -1.27
N PRO A 274 -9.69 7.80 -0.75
CA PRO A 274 -10.59 8.82 -1.27
C PRO A 274 -10.02 10.22 -1.01
N ASN A 275 -9.84 10.96 -2.10
CA ASN A 275 -9.43 12.34 -2.07
C ASN A 275 -10.51 13.22 -2.70
N GLY A 276 -11.04 14.17 -1.94
CA GLY A 276 -12.06 15.09 -2.43
C GLY A 276 -13.49 14.58 -2.53
N GLY A 277 -13.86 13.55 -1.72
CA GLY A 277 -15.24 13.15 -1.51
C GLY A 277 -15.89 12.41 -2.69
N PRO A 278 -15.42 11.19 -3.05
CA PRO A 278 -16.15 10.35 -3.97
C PRO A 278 -17.48 9.94 -3.35
N GLU A 279 -18.59 10.36 -3.95
CA GLU A 279 -19.93 9.90 -3.58
C GLU A 279 -20.25 8.60 -4.31
N LEU A 280 -20.76 7.60 -3.57
CA LEU A 280 -21.24 6.38 -4.20
C LEU A 280 -22.57 6.63 -4.92
N PRO A 281 -22.67 6.37 -6.25
CA PRO A 281 -23.90 6.53 -7.00
C PRO A 281 -24.85 5.34 -6.71
N VAL A 282 -25.63 5.41 -5.64
CA VAL A 282 -26.47 4.31 -5.15
C VAL A 282 -27.45 3.79 -6.20
N ARG A 283 -28.04 4.68 -7.02
CA ARG A 283 -29.02 4.25 -8.04
C ARG A 283 -28.42 3.32 -9.12
N PRO A 284 -27.27 3.60 -9.75
CA PRO A 284 -26.60 2.66 -10.66
C PRO A 284 -26.24 1.32 -9.99
N LEU A 285 -25.78 1.33 -8.75
CA LEU A 285 -25.50 0.10 -7.98
C LEU A 285 -26.76 -0.74 -7.82
N PHE A 286 -27.85 -0.12 -7.34
CA PHE A 286 -29.14 -0.79 -7.17
C PHE A 286 -29.68 -1.37 -8.47
N ASN A 287 -29.70 -0.59 -9.56
CA ASN A 287 -30.29 -1.01 -10.84
C ASN A 287 -29.54 -2.19 -11.49
N ARG A 288 -28.28 -2.40 -11.13
CA ARG A 288 -27.42 -3.44 -11.73
C ARG A 288 -27.01 -4.51 -10.73
N ASN A 289 -27.46 -4.42 -9.48
CA ASN A 289 -27.04 -5.31 -8.39
C ASN A 289 -25.50 -5.38 -8.26
N VAL A 290 -24.80 -4.27 -8.48
CA VAL A 290 -23.34 -4.20 -8.29
C VAL A 290 -23.05 -3.96 -6.82
N GLY A 291 -22.22 -4.84 -6.24
CA GLY A 291 -21.72 -4.66 -4.89
C GLY A 291 -20.44 -3.79 -4.87
N VAL A 292 -20.18 -3.17 -3.72
CA VAL A 292 -18.95 -2.42 -3.47
C VAL A 292 -18.45 -2.82 -2.09
N ASN A 293 -17.21 -3.26 -1.98
CA ASN A 293 -16.57 -3.65 -0.72
C ASN A 293 -15.09 -3.24 -0.73
N GLY A 294 -14.49 -3.01 0.42
CA GLY A 294 -13.08 -2.62 0.51
C GLY A 294 -12.82 -1.63 1.62
N GLY A 295 -11.86 -0.75 1.42
CA GLY A 295 -11.43 0.25 2.38
C GLY A 295 -9.93 0.16 2.65
N ILE A 296 -9.51 0.56 3.85
CA ILE A 296 -8.11 0.54 4.27
C ILE A 296 -7.68 -0.91 4.52
N ALA A 297 -6.69 -1.37 3.77
CA ALA A 297 -6.24 -2.75 3.79
C ALA A 297 -5.60 -3.15 5.12
N PRO A 298 -6.03 -4.24 5.78
CA PRO A 298 -5.41 -4.75 6.99
C PRO A 298 -4.12 -5.53 6.67
N VAL A 299 -3.12 -4.86 6.07
CA VAL A 299 -1.93 -5.49 5.48
C VAL A 299 -1.13 -6.33 6.48
N ARG A 300 -1.15 -5.98 7.77
CA ARG A 300 -0.46 -6.76 8.81
C ARG A 300 -0.89 -8.24 8.77
N GLY A 301 -2.19 -8.50 8.56
CA GLY A 301 -2.71 -9.87 8.44
C GLY A 301 -2.32 -10.57 7.13
N TYR A 302 -2.05 -9.82 6.07
CA TYR A 302 -1.65 -10.38 4.77
C TYR A 302 -0.15 -10.64 4.64
N ILE A 303 0.70 -9.98 5.45
CA ILE A 303 2.16 -10.15 5.34
C ILE A 303 2.54 -11.63 5.50
N GLU A 304 2.03 -12.32 6.52
CA GLU A 304 2.36 -13.71 6.80
C GLU A 304 1.89 -14.66 5.67
N GLU A 305 0.77 -14.36 5.03
CA GLU A 305 0.23 -15.13 3.90
C GLU A 305 1.06 -14.93 2.63
N LEU A 306 1.50 -13.69 2.35
CA LEU A 306 2.16 -13.32 1.09
C LEU A 306 3.68 -13.50 1.14
N LEU A 307 4.28 -13.46 2.32
CA LEU A 307 5.74 -13.54 2.51
C LEU A 307 6.38 -14.79 1.87
N PRO A 308 5.82 -16.01 2.00
CA PRO A 308 6.39 -17.19 1.33
C PRO A 308 6.43 -17.07 -0.20
N ASP A 309 5.38 -16.49 -0.81
CA ASP A 309 5.28 -16.32 -2.25
C ASP A 309 6.28 -15.26 -2.76
N VAL A 310 6.49 -14.19 -2.00
CA VAL A 310 7.52 -13.17 -2.31
C VAL A 310 8.92 -13.77 -2.21
N ARG A 311 9.23 -14.50 -1.13
CA ARG A 311 10.56 -15.07 -0.91
C ARG A 311 10.92 -16.19 -1.87
N SER A 312 9.93 -16.95 -2.33
CA SER A 312 10.15 -17.99 -3.34
C SER A 312 10.24 -17.45 -4.78
N GLY A 313 9.90 -16.16 -4.98
CA GLY A 313 9.79 -15.57 -6.31
C GLY A 313 8.53 -16.01 -7.08
N ALA A 314 7.55 -16.64 -6.42
CA ALA A 314 6.26 -16.97 -7.01
C ALA A 314 5.49 -15.70 -7.42
N ILE A 315 5.68 -14.62 -6.66
CA ILE A 315 5.26 -13.26 -6.99
C ILE A 315 6.43 -12.29 -6.81
N GLU A 316 6.51 -11.27 -7.68
CA GLU A 316 7.61 -10.31 -7.70
C GLU A 316 7.12 -8.86 -7.52
N PRO A 317 6.40 -8.52 -6.42
CA PRO A 317 5.84 -7.18 -6.22
C PRO A 317 6.90 -6.09 -6.09
N GLY A 318 8.14 -6.43 -5.73
CA GLY A 318 9.26 -5.50 -5.63
C GLY A 318 9.62 -4.80 -6.94
N LEU A 319 9.17 -5.32 -8.09
CA LEU A 319 9.39 -4.68 -9.39
C LEU A 319 8.60 -3.38 -9.59
N VAL A 320 7.71 -3.01 -8.67
CA VAL A 320 7.06 -1.69 -8.68
C VAL A 320 8.01 -0.57 -8.28
N PHE A 321 9.14 -0.89 -7.60
CA PHE A 321 10.19 0.06 -7.29
C PHE A 321 11.10 0.22 -8.52
N ASP A 322 10.80 1.22 -9.34
CA ASP A 322 11.53 1.52 -10.58
C ASP A 322 12.60 2.62 -10.40
N LEU A 323 12.73 3.14 -9.18
CA LEU A 323 13.78 4.07 -8.79
C LEU A 323 14.23 3.77 -7.34
N GLU A 324 15.55 3.72 -7.13
CA GLU A 324 16.19 3.60 -5.81
C GLU A 324 17.11 4.79 -5.58
N LEU A 325 16.98 5.45 -4.44
CA LEU A 325 17.76 6.62 -4.06
C LEU A 325 18.25 6.50 -2.61
N PRO A 326 19.39 7.11 -2.25
CA PRO A 326 19.76 7.27 -0.86
C PRO A 326 18.74 8.17 -0.13
N LEU A 327 18.56 7.98 1.16
CA LEU A 327 17.67 8.79 1.99
C LEU A 327 17.95 10.30 1.83
N ALA A 328 19.23 10.67 1.68
CA ALA A 328 19.65 12.06 1.47
C ALA A 328 18.94 12.74 0.28
N ASP A 329 18.50 11.97 -0.70
CA ASP A 329 17.82 12.45 -1.91
C ASP A 329 16.29 12.29 -1.83
N ALA A 330 15.71 12.20 -0.63
CA ALA A 330 14.26 12.01 -0.45
C ALA A 330 13.43 13.11 -1.15
N ALA A 331 13.89 14.37 -1.18
CA ALA A 331 13.20 15.43 -1.90
C ALA A 331 13.04 15.11 -3.40
N GLU A 332 14.06 14.54 -4.04
CA GLU A 332 14.00 14.08 -5.44
C GLU A 332 13.06 12.87 -5.58
N ALA A 333 13.03 11.96 -4.61
CA ALA A 333 12.09 10.85 -4.62
C ALA A 333 10.63 11.30 -4.68
N TYR A 334 10.28 12.31 -3.87
CA TYR A 334 8.93 12.92 -3.89
C TYR A 334 8.64 13.61 -5.23
N ALA A 335 9.59 14.39 -5.76
CA ALA A 335 9.46 15.05 -7.05
C ALA A 335 9.29 14.04 -8.19
N ALA A 336 10.10 12.96 -8.21
CA ALA A 336 10.03 11.92 -9.23
C ALA A 336 8.67 11.23 -9.27
N MET A 337 8.07 10.94 -8.11
CA MET A 337 6.73 10.35 -8.05
C MET A 337 5.63 11.36 -8.38
N ASP A 338 5.74 12.62 -7.93
CA ASP A 338 4.78 13.68 -8.23
C ASP A 338 4.69 13.97 -9.73
N GLU A 339 5.84 14.02 -10.39
CA GLU A 339 5.99 14.23 -11.83
C GLU A 339 5.75 12.96 -12.66
N ARG A 340 5.49 11.82 -12.01
CA ARG A 340 5.29 10.50 -12.63
C ARG A 340 6.50 9.99 -13.42
N ARG A 341 7.71 10.41 -13.04
CA ARG A 341 8.98 9.87 -13.54
C ARG A 341 9.31 8.51 -12.92
N ALA A 342 8.74 8.22 -11.76
CA ALA A 342 8.79 6.93 -11.10
C ALA A 342 7.39 6.43 -10.71
N THR A 343 7.22 5.12 -10.65
CA THR A 343 6.02 4.47 -10.15
C THR A 343 6.05 4.41 -8.63
N LYS A 344 7.18 3.99 -8.07
CA LYS A 344 7.45 3.94 -6.64
C LYS A 344 8.94 4.04 -6.37
N VAL A 345 9.33 4.87 -5.41
CA VAL A 345 10.74 5.11 -5.08
C VAL A 345 11.10 4.44 -3.76
N LEU A 346 12.16 3.61 -3.81
CA LEU A 346 12.79 3.01 -2.63
C LEU A 346 13.87 3.97 -2.11
N LEU A 347 13.91 4.17 -0.79
CA LEU A 347 14.90 4.98 -0.09
C LEU A 347 15.80 4.11 0.78
N ARG A 348 17.13 4.31 0.66
CA ARG A 348 18.14 3.66 1.50
C ARG A 348 18.71 4.67 2.50
N PRO A 349 18.48 4.44 3.79
CA PRO A 349 19.09 5.26 4.85
C PRO A 349 20.60 5.13 4.94
#